data_a5f3486e5c89d5028742edc97022f46c
#
_entry.id   a5f3486e5c89d5028742edc97022f46c
#
_cell.length_a   1.000
_cell.length_b   1.000
_cell.length_c   1.000
_cell.angle_alpha   90.00
_cell.angle_beta   90.00
_cell.angle_gamma   90.00
#
_symmetry.space_group_name_H-M   'P 1'
#
loop_
_entity.id
_entity.type
_entity.pdbx_description
1 polymer ?
#
loop_
_entity_poly.entity_id
_entity_poly.type
_entity_poly.pdbx_seq_one_letter_code
_entity_poly.pdbx_strand_id
1 'polypeptide(L)'
;YVRRMRKSDPHDPLLRQVLPLHDECLPARGFTSDAVGDMASLRAPGLLQKYNGRALLITTGACGVHCRFCFRRAFPYGDQLAARRDWQESLALIAADNSIEEVILSGGDPLSLTDDKLAALAERLEAIPHLQRLRIHTRQPVVLPERVDDGLLGWLGRGRLQKIVVLHCNHAQELDRETRAAVARLAGSGVILLNQAVLLKNVNDSLEALKNLSQELFRINILPYYLHLLDRVQGAAHFEVDEARAKALMRQLAAELPGYMLPRLVREEMGEPNKTNVSW
;
A
#
# COMPACT_ATOMS: atom_id res chain seq x y z
N TYR A 1 -8.68 -4.33 14.41
CA TYR A 1 -9.21 -3.24 13.58
C TYR A 1 -10.58 -2.78 14.03
N VAL A 2 -11.58 -3.69 14.16
CA VAL A 2 -12.98 -3.39 14.51
C VAL A 2 -13.13 -2.67 15.87
N ARG A 3 -12.31 -3.01 16.86
CA ARG A 3 -12.34 -2.36 18.20
C ARG A 3 -12.12 -0.85 18.18
N ARG A 4 -11.52 -0.32 17.12
CA ARG A 4 -11.23 1.11 16.92
C ARG A 4 -12.38 1.86 16.26
N MET A 5 -13.41 1.16 15.76
CA MET A 5 -14.60 1.77 15.18
C MET A 5 -15.50 2.34 16.27
N ARG A 6 -16.11 3.47 16.00
CA ARG A 6 -17.12 4.06 16.88
C ARG A 6 -18.42 3.24 16.81
N LYS A 7 -18.87 2.76 17.96
CA LYS A 7 -20.11 1.97 18.02
C LYS A 7 -21.31 2.83 17.59
N SER A 8 -22.21 2.22 16.82
CA SER A 8 -23.46 2.84 16.33
C SER A 8 -23.25 4.07 15.44
N ASP A 9 -22.04 4.27 14.90
CA ASP A 9 -21.74 5.34 13.95
C ASP A 9 -21.60 4.77 12.53
N PRO A 10 -22.63 4.87 11.66
CA PRO A 10 -22.54 4.40 10.27
C PRO A 10 -21.56 5.22 9.41
N HIS A 11 -21.14 6.38 9.91
CA HIS A 11 -20.19 7.28 9.26
C HIS A 11 -18.76 7.14 9.79
N ASP A 12 -18.50 6.13 10.66
CA ASP A 12 -17.16 5.89 11.16
C ASP A 12 -16.16 5.68 10.00
N PRO A 13 -15.04 6.43 9.98
CA PRO A 13 -14.09 6.40 8.85
C PRO A 13 -13.41 5.03 8.68
N LEU A 14 -13.30 4.22 9.73
CA LEU A 14 -12.74 2.88 9.63
C LEU A 14 -13.77 1.90 9.07
N LEU A 15 -15.02 1.99 9.55
CA LEU A 15 -16.12 1.16 9.07
C LEU A 15 -16.35 1.34 7.58
N ARG A 16 -16.38 2.59 7.11
CA ARG A 16 -16.60 2.90 5.69
C ARG A 16 -15.56 2.27 4.77
N GLN A 17 -14.35 2.05 5.23
CA GLN A 17 -13.29 1.47 4.44
C GLN A 17 -13.45 -0.04 4.20
N VAL A 18 -14.25 -0.75 5.01
CA VAL A 18 -14.34 -2.21 5.01
C VAL A 18 -15.76 -2.76 4.92
N LEU A 19 -16.78 -1.94 5.20
CA LEU A 19 -18.18 -2.35 5.09
C LEU A 19 -18.66 -2.23 3.64
N PRO A 20 -19.15 -3.32 3.01
CA PRO A 20 -19.78 -3.23 1.71
C PRO A 20 -21.04 -2.37 1.74
N LEU A 21 -21.19 -1.49 0.75
CA LEU A 21 -22.35 -0.61 0.60
C LEU A 21 -23.05 -0.91 -0.72
N HIS A 22 -24.36 -0.61 -0.79
CA HIS A 22 -25.14 -0.72 -2.05
C HIS A 22 -24.54 0.14 -3.17
N ASP A 23 -23.95 1.28 -2.84
CA ASP A 23 -23.30 2.19 -3.77
C ASP A 23 -22.21 1.54 -4.64
N GLU A 24 -21.63 0.44 -4.17
CA GLU A 24 -20.63 -0.34 -4.93
C GLU A 24 -21.23 -1.05 -6.15
N CYS A 25 -22.54 -1.28 -6.15
CA CYS A 25 -23.26 -1.92 -7.24
C CYS A 25 -23.65 -0.92 -8.34
N LEU A 26 -23.52 0.38 -8.08
CA LEU A 26 -23.91 1.40 -9.04
C LEU A 26 -22.85 1.57 -10.12
N PRO A 27 -23.22 1.53 -11.42
CA PRO A 27 -22.28 1.77 -12.50
C PRO A 27 -21.81 3.24 -12.47
N ALA A 28 -20.52 3.44 -12.64
CA ALA A 28 -19.92 4.78 -12.71
C ALA A 28 -19.06 4.92 -13.98
N ARG A 29 -19.28 6.02 -14.70
CA ARG A 29 -18.52 6.30 -15.94
C ARG A 29 -17.05 6.49 -15.65
N GLY A 30 -16.18 5.79 -16.41
CA GLY A 30 -14.72 5.88 -16.27
C GLY A 30 -14.14 4.98 -15.16
N PHE A 31 -14.97 4.15 -14.54
CA PHE A 31 -14.52 3.12 -13.60
C PHE A 31 -14.44 1.76 -14.28
N THR A 32 -13.30 1.08 -14.16
CA THR A 32 -12.99 -0.18 -14.86
C THR A 32 -12.55 -1.28 -13.89
N SER A 33 -12.47 -2.51 -14.34
CA SER A 33 -11.97 -3.63 -13.54
C SER A 33 -10.44 -3.60 -13.35
N ASP A 34 -9.70 -3.00 -14.29
CA ASP A 34 -8.25 -2.78 -14.22
C ASP A 34 -7.93 -1.29 -14.36
N ALA A 35 -8.13 -0.56 -13.26
CA ALA A 35 -8.03 0.90 -13.22
C ALA A 35 -6.60 1.42 -13.46
N VAL A 36 -5.59 0.60 -13.24
CA VAL A 36 -4.17 1.00 -13.27
C VAL A 36 -3.34 0.25 -14.32
N GLY A 37 -3.98 -0.60 -15.16
CA GLY A 37 -3.31 -1.34 -16.22
C GLY A 37 -2.33 -2.40 -15.72
N ASP A 38 -2.66 -3.07 -14.63
CA ASP A 38 -1.82 -4.14 -14.09
C ASP A 38 -1.65 -5.28 -15.08
N MET A 39 -2.72 -5.66 -15.79
CA MET A 39 -2.69 -6.76 -16.76
C MET A 39 -1.77 -6.47 -17.95
N ALA A 40 -1.73 -5.24 -18.42
CA ALA A 40 -0.83 -4.82 -19.50
C ALA A 40 0.65 -4.76 -19.08
N SER A 41 0.93 -4.77 -17.77
CA SER A 41 2.28 -4.65 -17.18
C SER A 41 2.87 -5.99 -16.76
N LEU A 42 2.16 -7.11 -16.99
CA LEU A 42 2.64 -8.45 -16.66
C LEU A 42 3.83 -8.85 -17.55
N ARG A 43 4.92 -9.28 -16.91
CA ARG A 43 6.10 -9.89 -17.54
C ARG A 43 6.08 -11.41 -17.43
N ALA A 44 5.49 -11.92 -16.38
CA ALA A 44 5.20 -13.32 -16.07
C ALA A 44 4.04 -13.39 -15.09
N PRO A 45 3.45 -14.57 -14.83
CA PRO A 45 2.42 -14.71 -13.81
C PRO A 45 2.90 -14.16 -12.46
N GLY A 46 2.21 -13.11 -11.98
CA GLY A 46 2.53 -12.44 -10.73
C GLY A 46 3.74 -11.50 -10.72
N LEU A 47 4.40 -11.28 -11.85
CA LEU A 47 5.48 -10.30 -12.00
C LEU A 47 5.02 -9.13 -12.87
N LEU A 48 4.94 -7.95 -12.28
CA LEU A 48 4.60 -6.71 -12.98
C LEU A 48 5.83 -5.78 -13.06
N GLN A 49 6.00 -5.13 -14.20
CA GLN A 49 7.02 -4.10 -14.39
C GLN A 49 6.44 -2.91 -15.16
N LYS A 50 6.00 -1.89 -14.40
CA LYS A 50 5.48 -0.64 -14.95
C LYS A 50 6.57 0.43 -15.12
N TYR A 51 7.56 0.40 -14.25
CA TYR A 51 8.55 1.47 -14.10
C TYR A 51 9.97 0.94 -14.23
N ASN A 52 10.86 1.74 -14.75
CA ASN A 52 12.28 1.41 -14.82
C ASN A 52 12.87 1.20 -13.42
N GLY A 53 13.82 0.29 -13.31
CA GLY A 53 14.58 0.04 -12.10
C GLY A 53 13.84 -0.75 -11.01
N ARG A 54 12.56 -1.15 -11.23
CA ARG A 54 11.79 -1.87 -10.20
C ARG A 54 10.76 -2.82 -10.79
N ALA A 55 10.58 -3.94 -10.09
CA ALA A 55 9.58 -4.94 -10.39
C ALA A 55 8.68 -5.18 -9.18
N LEU A 56 7.41 -5.55 -9.41
CA LEU A 56 6.44 -5.84 -8.37
C LEU A 56 6.03 -7.32 -8.45
N LEU A 57 6.17 -8.01 -7.33
CA LEU A 57 5.71 -9.40 -7.16
C LEU A 57 4.35 -9.43 -6.47
N ILE A 58 3.41 -10.10 -7.13
CA ILE A 58 2.13 -10.50 -6.51
C ILE A 58 2.39 -11.76 -5.69
N THR A 59 2.54 -11.59 -4.39
CA THR A 59 2.94 -12.68 -3.48
C THR A 59 1.78 -13.56 -3.06
N THR A 60 0.59 -12.97 -2.88
CA THR A 60 -0.63 -13.65 -2.45
C THR A 60 -1.86 -12.88 -2.89
N GLY A 61 -3.03 -13.52 -2.93
CA GLY A 61 -4.33 -12.86 -3.07
C GLY A 61 -5.04 -12.62 -1.73
N ALA A 62 -4.47 -13.09 -0.62
CA ALA A 62 -5.07 -12.96 0.70
C ALA A 62 -4.80 -11.58 1.32
N CYS A 63 -5.76 -11.09 2.10
CA CYS A 63 -5.66 -9.87 2.91
C CYS A 63 -6.32 -10.08 4.26
N GLY A 64 -5.86 -9.37 5.28
CA GLY A 64 -6.51 -9.36 6.61
C GLY A 64 -7.86 -8.65 6.62
N VAL A 65 -8.10 -7.71 5.69
CA VAL A 65 -9.39 -7.06 5.43
C VAL A 65 -9.54 -6.79 3.95
N HIS A 66 -10.79 -6.75 3.47
CA HIS A 66 -11.10 -6.36 2.09
C HIS A 66 -11.44 -4.87 2.02
N CYS A 67 -10.44 -4.04 1.70
CA CYS A 67 -10.62 -2.62 1.50
C CYS A 67 -11.62 -2.34 0.35
N ARG A 68 -12.69 -1.58 0.62
CA ARG A 68 -13.74 -1.35 -0.39
C ARG A 68 -13.28 -0.45 -1.55
N PHE A 69 -12.20 0.29 -1.36
CA PHE A 69 -11.54 1.14 -2.37
C PHE A 69 -10.35 0.45 -3.07
N CYS A 70 -10.12 -0.86 -2.85
CA CYS A 70 -8.97 -1.57 -3.39
C CYS A 70 -9.00 -1.61 -4.93
N PHE A 71 -7.99 -1.02 -5.57
CA PHE A 71 -7.90 -0.99 -7.03
C PHE A 71 -7.68 -2.38 -7.67
N ARG A 72 -7.16 -3.36 -6.89
CA ARG A 72 -6.98 -4.75 -7.29
C ARG A 72 -8.13 -5.67 -6.89
N ARG A 73 -9.30 -5.14 -6.56
CA ARG A 73 -10.45 -5.95 -6.13
C ARG A 73 -10.95 -6.95 -7.19
N ALA A 74 -10.71 -6.67 -8.46
CA ALA A 74 -11.05 -7.52 -9.61
C ALA A 74 -9.82 -8.21 -10.24
N PHE A 75 -8.63 -8.11 -9.63
CA PHE A 75 -7.42 -8.73 -10.16
C PHE A 75 -7.53 -10.26 -10.16
N PRO A 76 -7.16 -10.97 -11.25
CA PRO A 76 -7.32 -12.41 -11.37
C PRO A 76 -6.23 -13.17 -10.60
N TYR A 77 -6.24 -13.09 -9.29
CA TYR A 77 -5.24 -13.73 -8.42
C TYR A 77 -5.11 -15.24 -8.67
N GLY A 78 -6.22 -15.90 -9.04
CA GLY A 78 -6.21 -17.33 -9.34
C GLY A 78 -5.19 -17.73 -10.39
N ASP A 79 -5.02 -16.90 -11.43
CA ASP A 79 -4.15 -17.15 -12.57
C ASP A 79 -2.76 -16.51 -12.40
N GLN A 80 -2.66 -15.48 -11.56
CA GLN A 80 -1.49 -14.62 -11.42
C GLN A 80 -0.71 -14.82 -10.11
N LEU A 81 -0.83 -15.98 -9.46
CA LEU A 81 -0.06 -16.27 -8.25
C LEU A 81 1.29 -16.88 -8.56
N ALA A 82 2.35 -16.07 -8.61
CA ALA A 82 3.74 -16.51 -8.74
C ALA A 82 4.14 -17.52 -7.64
N ALA A 83 3.55 -17.41 -6.45
CA ALA A 83 3.75 -18.30 -5.32
C ALA A 83 3.41 -19.77 -5.60
N ARG A 84 2.52 -20.07 -6.57
CA ARG A 84 2.19 -21.47 -6.94
C ARG A 84 3.38 -22.25 -7.52
N ARG A 85 4.35 -21.56 -8.12
CA ARG A 85 5.58 -22.12 -8.67
C ARG A 85 6.81 -21.64 -7.90
N ASP A 86 6.64 -21.34 -6.63
CA ASP A 86 7.70 -20.87 -5.75
C ASP A 86 8.52 -19.70 -6.34
N TRP A 87 7.85 -18.78 -7.03
CA TRP A 87 8.41 -17.58 -7.69
C TRP A 87 9.56 -17.85 -8.68
N GLN A 88 9.82 -19.07 -9.10
CA GLN A 88 11.01 -19.45 -9.90
C GLN A 88 11.14 -18.60 -11.16
N GLU A 89 10.08 -18.55 -11.98
CA GLU A 89 10.07 -17.79 -13.23
C GLU A 89 10.29 -16.29 -12.99
N SER A 90 9.58 -15.72 -12.02
CA SER A 90 9.71 -14.30 -11.66
C SER A 90 11.11 -13.94 -11.19
N LEU A 91 11.72 -14.78 -10.36
CA LEU A 91 13.09 -14.57 -9.86
C LEU A 91 14.13 -14.72 -10.97
N ALA A 92 13.94 -15.66 -11.90
CA ALA A 92 14.82 -15.82 -13.05
C ALA A 92 14.79 -14.57 -13.95
N LEU A 93 13.60 -14.01 -14.21
CA LEU A 93 13.46 -12.78 -15.00
C LEU A 93 14.08 -11.57 -14.30
N ILE A 94 13.90 -11.44 -12.97
CA ILE A 94 14.53 -10.38 -12.18
C ILE A 94 16.05 -10.52 -12.21
N ALA A 95 16.58 -11.74 -12.05
CA ALA A 95 18.02 -11.99 -12.08
C ALA A 95 18.66 -11.73 -13.44
N ALA A 96 17.91 -11.90 -14.52
CA ALA A 96 18.39 -11.66 -15.90
C ALA A 96 18.34 -10.16 -16.29
N ASP A 97 17.61 -9.31 -15.58
CA ASP A 97 17.46 -7.90 -15.89
C ASP A 97 18.21 -7.01 -14.89
N ASN A 98 19.46 -6.69 -15.20
CA ASN A 98 20.33 -5.87 -14.34
C ASN A 98 19.82 -4.43 -14.14
N SER A 99 18.81 -3.98 -14.89
CA SER A 99 18.19 -2.67 -14.68
C SER A 99 17.29 -2.62 -13.45
N ILE A 100 16.87 -3.79 -12.93
CA ILE A 100 15.99 -3.89 -11.76
C ILE A 100 16.85 -3.79 -10.49
N GLU A 101 16.75 -2.68 -9.78
CA GLU A 101 17.44 -2.47 -8.50
C GLU A 101 16.54 -2.68 -7.28
N GLU A 102 15.22 -2.70 -7.49
CA GLU A 102 14.22 -2.79 -6.43
C GLU A 102 13.14 -3.81 -6.73
N VAL A 103 12.83 -4.66 -5.77
CA VAL A 103 11.65 -5.53 -5.82
C VAL A 103 10.62 -5.09 -4.80
N ILE A 104 9.37 -5.03 -5.23
CA ILE A 104 8.22 -4.65 -4.40
C ILE A 104 7.36 -5.88 -4.16
N LEU A 105 7.20 -6.28 -2.91
CA LEU A 105 6.21 -7.29 -2.53
C LEU A 105 4.85 -6.63 -2.36
N SER A 106 3.83 -7.16 -3.05
CA SER A 106 2.47 -6.66 -3.05
C SER A 106 1.49 -7.79 -3.41
N GLY A 107 0.31 -7.43 -3.91
CA GLY A 107 -0.71 -8.39 -4.35
C GLY A 107 -2.02 -8.17 -3.60
N GLY A 108 -2.45 -9.16 -2.81
CA GLY A 108 -3.26 -8.95 -1.63
C GLY A 108 -2.39 -8.24 -0.59
N ASP A 109 -2.15 -8.84 0.53
CA ASP A 109 -1.17 -8.29 1.49
C ASP A 109 -0.04 -9.30 1.70
N PRO A 110 1.22 -8.95 1.38
CA PRO A 110 2.37 -9.87 1.51
C PRO A 110 2.50 -10.48 2.90
N LEU A 111 2.20 -9.71 3.96
CA LEU A 111 2.30 -10.19 5.33
C LEU A 111 1.18 -11.16 5.74
N SER A 112 0.28 -11.51 4.81
CA SER A 112 -0.64 -12.65 4.96
C SER A 112 0.04 -14.01 4.70
N LEU A 113 1.26 -14.01 4.15
CA LEU A 113 2.09 -15.22 4.06
C LEU A 113 2.78 -15.51 5.40
N THR A 114 3.19 -16.77 5.59
CA THR A 114 4.01 -17.18 6.73
C THR A 114 5.41 -16.60 6.63
N ASP A 115 6.07 -16.42 7.78
CA ASP A 115 7.43 -15.87 7.82
C ASP A 115 8.45 -16.77 7.14
N ASP A 116 8.31 -18.09 7.21
CA ASP A 116 9.18 -19.04 6.50
C ASP A 116 9.15 -18.78 4.98
N LYS A 117 7.97 -18.57 4.40
CA LYS A 117 7.85 -18.26 2.96
C LYS A 117 8.43 -16.91 2.60
N LEU A 118 8.21 -15.90 3.44
CA LEU A 118 8.75 -14.55 3.22
C LEU A 118 10.25 -14.52 3.39
N ALA A 119 10.80 -15.20 4.39
CA ALA A 119 12.23 -15.34 4.62
C ALA A 119 12.92 -16.04 3.43
N ALA A 120 12.38 -17.19 2.99
CA ALA A 120 12.92 -17.92 1.83
C ALA A 120 12.88 -17.07 0.55
N LEU A 121 11.80 -16.29 0.31
CA LEU A 121 11.73 -15.36 -0.82
C LEU A 121 12.79 -14.25 -0.67
N ALA A 122 12.91 -13.66 0.52
CA ALA A 122 13.89 -12.61 0.79
C ALA A 122 15.31 -13.10 0.57
N GLU A 123 15.69 -14.29 1.05
CA GLU A 123 17.02 -14.90 0.84
C GLU A 123 17.33 -15.08 -0.65
N ARG A 124 16.39 -15.53 -1.45
CA ARG A 124 16.56 -15.66 -2.91
C ARG A 124 16.73 -14.30 -3.60
N LEU A 125 16.03 -13.27 -3.16
CA LEU A 125 16.22 -11.90 -3.66
C LEU A 125 17.59 -11.33 -3.21
N GLU A 126 18.01 -11.60 -1.98
CA GLU A 126 19.36 -11.21 -1.47
C GLU A 126 20.51 -11.82 -2.31
N ALA A 127 20.30 -12.99 -2.90
CA ALA A 127 21.29 -13.65 -3.75
C ALA A 127 21.43 -12.99 -5.15
N ILE A 128 20.54 -12.10 -5.57
CA ILE A 128 20.62 -11.41 -6.86
C ILE A 128 21.51 -10.16 -6.70
N PRO A 129 22.72 -10.12 -7.31
CA PRO A 129 23.75 -9.12 -6.95
C PRO A 129 23.37 -7.67 -7.20
N HIS A 130 22.63 -7.38 -8.27
CA HIS A 130 22.26 -6.01 -8.67
C HIS A 130 21.08 -5.44 -7.89
N LEU A 131 20.31 -6.27 -7.17
CA LEU A 131 19.26 -5.76 -6.30
C LEU A 131 19.85 -5.01 -5.12
N GLN A 132 19.26 -3.87 -4.79
CA GLN A 132 19.66 -2.99 -3.69
C GLN A 132 18.55 -2.84 -2.64
N ARG A 133 17.29 -2.95 -3.04
CA ARG A 133 16.13 -2.63 -2.20
C ARG A 133 15.05 -3.69 -2.28
N LEU A 134 14.46 -3.96 -1.12
CA LEU A 134 13.23 -4.76 -0.99
C LEU A 134 12.16 -3.90 -0.33
N ARG A 135 11.08 -3.62 -1.04
CA ARG A 135 9.95 -2.84 -0.52
C ARG A 135 8.72 -3.72 -0.32
N ILE A 136 8.05 -3.53 0.79
CA ILE A 136 6.86 -4.29 1.17
C ILE A 136 5.70 -3.33 1.32
N HIS A 137 4.64 -3.52 0.53
CA HIS A 137 3.40 -2.78 0.66
C HIS A 137 2.41 -3.59 1.49
N THR A 138 2.01 -3.07 2.64
CA THR A 138 1.17 -3.82 3.57
C THR A 138 0.23 -2.93 4.36
N ARG A 139 -0.92 -3.48 4.71
CA ARG A 139 -1.85 -2.91 5.69
C ARG A 139 -1.92 -3.76 6.97
N GLN A 140 -1.28 -4.94 6.97
CA GLN A 140 -1.36 -5.89 8.10
C GLN A 140 -0.99 -5.27 9.46
N PRO A 141 0.11 -4.51 9.62
CA PRO A 141 0.44 -3.92 10.92
C PRO A 141 -0.63 -2.94 11.43
N VAL A 142 -1.42 -2.36 10.52
CA VAL A 142 -2.54 -1.47 10.85
C VAL A 142 -3.79 -2.26 11.19
N VAL A 143 -4.05 -3.36 10.50
CA VAL A 143 -5.28 -4.17 10.63
C VAL A 143 -5.16 -5.20 11.75
N LEU A 144 -4.01 -5.85 11.83
CA LEU A 144 -3.65 -6.92 12.75
C LEU A 144 -2.25 -6.65 13.31
N PRO A 145 -2.11 -5.76 14.31
CA PRO A 145 -0.80 -5.38 14.87
C PRO A 145 0.02 -6.56 15.38
N GLU A 146 -0.64 -7.61 15.85
CA GLU A 146 -0.03 -8.85 16.34
C GLU A 146 0.77 -9.59 15.26
N ARG A 147 0.55 -9.28 13.97
CA ARG A 147 1.35 -9.82 12.86
C ARG A 147 2.80 -9.32 12.90
N VAL A 148 3.08 -8.26 13.62
CA VAL A 148 4.45 -7.79 13.84
C VAL A 148 5.04 -8.56 15.02
N ASP A 149 5.41 -9.81 14.77
CA ASP A 149 5.99 -10.75 15.71
C ASP A 149 7.51 -10.89 15.52
N ASP A 150 8.15 -11.75 16.32
CA ASP A 150 9.59 -11.96 16.25
C ASP A 150 10.02 -12.69 14.97
N GLY A 151 9.16 -13.52 14.39
CA GLY A 151 9.38 -14.18 13.11
C GLY A 151 9.53 -13.16 11.98
N LEU A 152 8.57 -12.22 11.87
CA LEU A 152 8.63 -11.14 10.91
C LEU A 152 9.88 -10.27 11.09
N LEU A 153 10.15 -9.83 12.31
CA LEU A 153 11.28 -8.95 12.61
C LEU A 153 12.61 -9.66 12.35
N GLY A 154 12.67 -10.97 12.59
CA GLY A 154 13.86 -11.80 12.43
C GLY A 154 14.38 -11.82 10.99
N TRP A 155 13.53 -11.92 9.99
CA TRP A 155 13.96 -11.89 8.58
C TRP A 155 14.04 -10.46 8.02
N LEU A 156 13.20 -9.52 8.48
CA LEU A 156 13.27 -8.11 8.06
C LEU A 156 14.59 -7.46 8.45
N GLY A 157 15.12 -7.75 9.64
CA GLY A 157 16.38 -7.18 10.14
C GLY A 157 17.64 -7.78 9.57
N ARG A 158 17.56 -8.76 8.64
CA ARG A 158 18.73 -9.46 8.08
C ARG A 158 18.96 -9.14 6.62
N GLY A 159 20.18 -9.45 6.14
CA GLY A 159 20.57 -9.34 4.74
C GLY A 159 21.10 -7.98 4.36
N ARG A 160 21.53 -7.85 3.08
CA ARG A 160 22.18 -6.65 2.52
C ARG A 160 21.20 -5.66 1.88
N LEU A 161 20.01 -6.13 1.45
CA LEU A 161 19.03 -5.28 0.81
C LEU A 161 18.46 -4.26 1.81
N GLN A 162 18.43 -2.98 1.40
CA GLN A 162 17.71 -1.97 2.15
C GLN A 162 16.20 -2.29 2.14
N LYS A 163 15.61 -2.47 3.30
CA LYS A 163 14.21 -2.82 3.44
C LYS A 163 13.35 -1.59 3.74
N ILE A 164 12.29 -1.44 2.95
CA ILE A 164 11.31 -0.37 3.07
C ILE A 164 9.93 -0.99 3.30
N VAL A 165 9.25 -0.60 4.36
CA VAL A 165 7.86 -1.01 4.62
C VAL A 165 6.97 0.20 4.37
N VAL A 166 6.10 0.08 3.38
CA VAL A 166 5.10 1.10 3.05
C VAL A 166 3.78 0.65 3.68
N LEU A 167 3.41 1.31 4.76
CA LEU A 167 2.16 1.07 5.45
C LEU A 167 1.00 1.74 4.70
N HIS A 168 -0.16 1.10 4.72
CA HIS A 168 -1.39 1.66 4.17
C HIS A 168 -2.33 2.04 5.32
N CYS A 169 -2.26 3.32 5.71
CA CYS A 169 -3.11 3.92 6.73
C CYS A 169 -3.77 5.18 6.15
N ASN A 170 -5.10 5.26 6.23
CA ASN A 170 -5.87 6.35 5.64
C ASN A 170 -6.42 7.33 6.68
N HIS A 171 -6.47 6.95 7.97
CA HIS A 171 -7.04 7.78 9.01
C HIS A 171 -6.30 7.62 10.35
N ALA A 172 -6.13 8.70 11.10
CA ALA A 172 -5.40 8.69 12.37
C ALA A 172 -6.00 7.72 13.41
N GLN A 173 -7.32 7.49 13.38
CA GLN A 173 -8.02 6.53 14.25
C GLN A 173 -7.55 5.07 14.04
N GLU A 174 -6.88 4.76 12.94
CA GLU A 174 -6.26 3.46 12.69
C GLU A 174 -5.00 3.22 13.54
N LEU A 175 -4.42 4.28 14.12
CA LEU A 175 -3.14 4.28 14.83
C LEU A 175 -3.36 4.27 16.36
N ASP A 176 -3.98 3.20 16.86
CA ASP A 176 -4.17 3.00 18.31
C ASP A 176 -2.88 2.55 19.03
N ARG A 177 -2.99 2.29 20.32
CA ARG A 177 -1.85 1.85 21.14
C ARG A 177 -1.17 0.59 20.60
N GLU A 178 -1.96 -0.38 20.14
CA GLU A 178 -1.44 -1.67 19.65
C GLU A 178 -0.70 -1.48 18.32
N THR A 179 -1.28 -0.70 17.39
CA THR A 179 -0.64 -0.35 16.12
C THR A 179 0.66 0.43 16.36
N ARG A 180 0.67 1.39 17.30
CA ARG A 180 1.88 2.15 17.64
C ARG A 180 2.98 1.25 18.19
N ALA A 181 2.64 0.28 19.04
CA ALA A 181 3.60 -0.69 19.57
C ALA A 181 4.18 -1.57 18.45
N ALA A 182 3.35 -2.04 17.53
CA ALA A 182 3.78 -2.83 16.37
C ALA A 182 4.72 -2.03 15.44
N VAL A 183 4.38 -0.77 15.17
CA VAL A 183 5.22 0.13 14.36
C VAL A 183 6.56 0.42 15.04
N ALA A 184 6.57 0.62 16.36
CA ALA A 184 7.82 0.82 17.11
C ALA A 184 8.75 -0.41 16.99
N ARG A 185 8.19 -1.62 17.01
CA ARG A 185 8.97 -2.86 16.78
C ARG A 185 9.53 -2.92 15.35
N LEU A 186 8.73 -2.57 14.34
CA LEU A 186 9.19 -2.47 12.94
C LEU A 186 10.33 -1.45 12.81
N ALA A 187 10.19 -0.26 13.37
CA ALA A 187 11.24 0.77 13.36
C ALA A 187 12.54 0.25 13.99
N GLY A 188 12.43 -0.50 15.10
CA GLY A 188 13.58 -1.13 15.77
C GLY A 188 14.32 -2.19 14.96
N SER A 189 13.71 -2.74 13.90
CA SER A 189 14.37 -3.70 12.99
C SER A 189 15.24 -3.04 11.90
N GLY A 190 15.34 -1.71 11.88
CA GLY A 190 16.17 -0.96 10.93
C GLY A 190 15.53 -0.74 9.55
N VAL A 191 14.24 -1.03 9.38
CA VAL A 191 13.51 -0.76 8.13
C VAL A 191 13.12 0.71 8.02
N ILE A 192 13.05 1.22 6.79
CA ILE A 192 12.47 2.54 6.51
C ILE A 192 10.95 2.40 6.49
N LEU A 193 10.28 3.24 7.27
CA LEU A 193 8.81 3.27 7.37
C LEU A 193 8.23 4.46 6.60
N LEU A 194 7.39 4.14 5.64
CA LEU A 194 6.64 5.12 4.84
C LEU A 194 5.14 4.84 4.95
N ASN A 195 4.31 5.85 4.74
CA ASN A 195 2.87 5.66 4.60
C ASN A 195 2.37 6.06 3.22
N GLN A 196 1.49 5.25 2.67
CA GLN A 196 0.73 5.53 1.47
C GLN A 196 -0.75 5.52 1.82
N ALA A 197 -1.43 6.66 1.64
CA ALA A 197 -2.85 6.81 1.84
C ALA A 197 -3.57 7.02 0.51
N VAL A 198 -4.87 6.71 0.48
CA VAL A 198 -5.78 7.10 -0.59
C VAL A 198 -6.70 8.19 -0.06
N LEU A 199 -6.91 9.25 -0.82
CA LEU A 199 -7.89 10.29 -0.50
C LEU A 199 -9.30 9.77 -0.80
N LEU A 200 -10.08 9.60 0.25
CA LEU A 200 -11.37 8.93 0.22
C LEU A 200 -12.47 9.85 0.78
N LYS A 201 -13.50 10.08 -0.01
CA LYS A 201 -14.67 10.85 0.38
C LYS A 201 -15.33 10.25 1.63
N ASN A 202 -15.65 11.11 2.59
CA ASN A 202 -16.23 10.76 3.89
C ASN A 202 -15.35 9.82 4.76
N VAL A 203 -14.05 9.75 4.49
CA VAL A 203 -13.07 9.04 5.32
C VAL A 203 -12.00 10.02 5.79
N ASN A 204 -11.28 10.64 4.86
CA ASN A 204 -10.16 11.54 5.17
C ASN A 204 -10.14 12.80 4.28
N ASP A 205 -11.25 13.17 3.65
CA ASP A 205 -11.38 14.29 2.73
C ASP A 205 -11.62 15.66 3.43
N SER A 206 -11.01 15.81 4.61
CA SER A 206 -10.99 17.09 5.35
C SER A 206 -9.56 17.46 5.75
N LEU A 207 -9.32 18.77 5.91
CA LEU A 207 -8.03 19.29 6.40
C LEU A 207 -7.64 18.67 7.74
N GLU A 208 -8.59 18.60 8.67
CA GLU A 208 -8.37 18.05 10.01
C GLU A 208 -7.94 16.58 9.95
N ALA A 209 -8.64 15.75 9.17
CA ALA A 209 -8.32 14.32 9.04
C ALA A 209 -6.93 14.09 8.45
N LEU A 210 -6.56 14.82 7.38
CA LEU A 210 -5.25 14.71 6.74
C LEU A 210 -4.13 15.24 7.64
N LYS A 211 -4.34 16.37 8.32
CA LYS A 211 -3.40 16.94 9.27
C LYS A 211 -3.13 15.98 10.44
N ASN A 212 -4.20 15.49 11.06
CA ASN A 212 -4.10 14.53 12.15
C ASN A 212 -3.38 13.25 11.70
N LEU A 213 -3.69 12.71 10.53
CA LEU A 213 -3.00 11.53 9.99
C LEU A 213 -1.50 11.80 9.84
N SER A 214 -1.10 12.89 9.20
CA SER A 214 0.32 13.22 9.00
C SER A 214 1.08 13.39 10.32
N GLN A 215 0.47 14.08 11.28
CA GLN A 215 1.07 14.28 12.61
C GLN A 215 1.21 12.97 13.38
N GLU A 216 0.17 12.12 13.38
CA GLU A 216 0.21 10.85 14.08
C GLU A 216 1.19 9.85 13.47
N LEU A 217 1.30 9.81 12.13
CA LEU A 217 2.31 9.03 11.42
C LEU A 217 3.72 9.47 11.83
N PHE A 218 3.98 10.77 11.79
CA PHE A 218 5.30 11.30 12.11
C PHE A 218 5.70 11.05 13.58
N ARG A 219 4.75 11.11 14.52
CA ARG A 219 4.98 10.79 15.95
C ARG A 219 5.46 9.37 16.18
N ILE A 220 5.18 8.44 15.27
CA ILE A 220 5.57 7.03 15.36
C ILE A 220 6.63 6.65 14.31
N ASN A 221 7.42 7.64 13.85
CA ASN A 221 8.52 7.47 12.90
C ASN A 221 8.11 6.91 11.53
N ILE A 222 6.91 7.22 11.05
CA ILE A 222 6.46 6.94 9.69
C ILE A 222 6.44 8.24 8.90
N LEU A 223 7.13 8.28 7.76
CA LEU A 223 7.06 9.45 6.87
C LEU A 223 5.80 9.36 6.00
N PRO A 224 4.96 10.41 5.95
CA PRO A 224 3.92 10.55 4.96
C PRO A 224 4.55 10.57 3.55
N TYR A 225 4.26 9.56 2.74
CA TYR A 225 4.94 9.41 1.44
C TYR A 225 4.03 9.82 0.29
N TYR A 226 2.91 9.11 0.11
CA TYR A 226 1.93 9.42 -0.92
C TYR A 226 0.53 9.61 -0.34
N LEU A 227 -0.20 10.56 -0.93
CA LEU A 227 -1.65 10.64 -0.91
C LEU A 227 -2.13 10.39 -2.35
N HIS A 228 -2.72 9.23 -2.60
CA HIS A 228 -3.25 8.89 -3.91
C HIS A 228 -4.63 9.50 -4.11
N LEU A 229 -4.89 10.07 -5.26
CA LEU A 229 -6.25 10.15 -5.76
C LEU A 229 -6.77 8.71 -5.95
N LEU A 230 -8.07 8.53 -5.81
CA LEU A 230 -8.70 7.22 -5.96
C LEU A 230 -8.47 6.67 -7.37
N ASP A 231 -7.95 5.45 -7.46
CA ASP A 231 -7.93 4.71 -8.71
C ASP A 231 -9.36 4.32 -9.09
N ARG A 232 -9.78 4.65 -10.32
CA ARG A 232 -11.17 4.50 -10.76
C ARG A 232 -11.54 3.04 -11.06
N VAL A 233 -11.53 2.23 -10.02
CA VAL A 233 -11.95 0.82 -10.08
C VAL A 233 -13.45 0.68 -9.85
N GLN A 234 -14.08 -0.23 -10.57
CA GLN A 234 -15.51 -0.55 -10.41
C GLN A 234 -15.86 -0.83 -8.93
N GLY A 235 -16.97 -0.24 -8.47
CA GLY A 235 -17.45 -0.36 -7.09
C GLY A 235 -16.79 0.58 -6.09
N ALA A 236 -15.88 1.49 -6.51
CA ALA A 236 -15.24 2.43 -5.60
C ALA A 236 -15.67 3.90 -5.80
N ALA A 237 -16.55 4.19 -6.74
CA ALA A 237 -16.90 5.55 -7.16
C ALA A 237 -17.43 6.46 -6.03
N HIS A 238 -18.12 5.89 -5.05
CA HIS A 238 -18.64 6.60 -3.89
C HIS A 238 -17.55 7.17 -2.97
N PHE A 239 -16.30 6.73 -3.14
CA PHE A 239 -15.13 7.28 -2.45
C PHE A 239 -14.41 8.39 -3.21
N GLU A 240 -14.81 8.69 -4.45
CA GLU A 240 -14.09 9.67 -5.26
C GLU A 240 -14.16 11.07 -4.66
N VAL A 241 -13.01 11.72 -4.57
CA VAL A 241 -12.85 13.13 -4.23
C VAL A 241 -12.43 13.86 -5.49
N ASP A 242 -13.14 14.94 -5.82
CA ASP A 242 -12.81 15.79 -6.96
C ASP A 242 -11.37 16.34 -6.86
N GLU A 243 -10.67 16.40 -7.99
CA GLU A 243 -9.27 16.85 -8.04
C GLU A 243 -9.09 18.30 -7.57
N ALA A 244 -10.04 19.20 -7.88
CA ALA A 244 -9.97 20.57 -7.42
C ALA A 244 -10.08 20.64 -5.89
N ARG A 245 -10.93 19.81 -5.29
CA ARG A 245 -11.03 19.66 -3.84
C ARG A 245 -9.74 19.09 -3.24
N ALA A 246 -9.15 18.05 -3.85
CA ALA A 246 -7.90 17.47 -3.40
C ALA A 246 -6.76 18.50 -3.41
N LYS A 247 -6.64 19.29 -4.48
CA LYS A 247 -5.66 20.38 -4.58
C LYS A 247 -5.86 21.47 -3.53
N ALA A 248 -7.12 21.84 -3.26
CA ALA A 248 -7.47 22.81 -2.22
C ALA A 248 -7.05 22.29 -0.83
N LEU A 249 -7.31 21.01 -0.53
CA LEU A 249 -6.91 20.39 0.73
C LEU A 249 -5.37 20.37 0.89
N MET A 250 -4.63 20.06 -0.18
CA MET A 250 -3.17 20.07 -0.12
C MET A 250 -2.58 21.46 0.13
N ARG A 251 -3.14 22.51 -0.50
CA ARG A 251 -2.73 23.90 -0.21
C ARG A 251 -2.99 24.29 1.24
N GLN A 252 -4.14 23.91 1.78
CA GLN A 252 -4.48 24.15 3.20
C GLN A 252 -3.54 23.39 4.12
N LEU A 253 -3.26 22.12 3.81
CA LEU A 253 -2.37 21.26 4.60
C LEU A 253 -0.93 21.81 4.62
N ALA A 254 -0.45 22.33 3.47
CA ALA A 254 0.88 22.94 3.35
C ALA A 254 1.02 24.24 4.16
N ALA A 255 -0.07 24.96 4.38
CA ALA A 255 -0.06 26.14 5.24
C ALA A 255 0.04 25.79 6.74
N GLU A 256 -0.25 24.54 7.13
CA GLU A 256 -0.34 24.14 8.53
C GLU A 256 0.73 23.14 8.97
N LEU A 257 1.43 22.48 8.02
CA LEU A 257 2.43 21.45 8.32
C LEU A 257 3.80 21.77 7.71
N PRO A 258 4.88 21.37 8.38
CA PRO A 258 6.22 21.42 7.76
C PRO A 258 6.28 20.51 6.52
N GLY A 259 7.11 20.90 5.54
CA GLY A 259 7.18 20.20 4.25
C GLY A 259 7.48 18.70 4.34
N TYR A 260 8.24 18.24 5.34
CA TYR A 260 8.54 16.82 5.53
C TYR A 260 7.35 15.99 6.07
N MET A 261 6.28 16.64 6.53
CA MET A 261 5.02 15.99 6.92
C MET A 261 3.97 15.98 5.80
N LEU A 262 4.27 16.61 4.64
CA LEU A 262 3.34 16.66 3.51
C LEU A 262 3.53 15.45 2.61
N PRO A 263 2.49 14.61 2.41
CA PRO A 263 2.55 13.57 1.40
C PRO A 263 2.52 14.19 0.00
N ARG A 264 3.11 13.51 -0.98
CA ARG A 264 2.95 13.88 -2.38
C ARG A 264 1.57 13.47 -2.86
N LEU A 265 0.79 14.42 -3.38
CA LEU A 265 -0.48 14.09 -4.05
C LEU A 265 -0.16 13.49 -5.41
N VAL A 266 -0.60 12.27 -5.65
CA VAL A 266 -0.26 11.52 -6.86
C VAL A 266 -1.48 10.78 -7.43
N ARG A 267 -1.35 10.42 -8.70
CA ARG A 267 -2.26 9.57 -9.44
C ARG A 267 -1.47 8.45 -10.14
N GLU A 268 -2.06 7.27 -10.24
CA GLU A 268 -1.55 6.23 -11.12
C GLU A 268 -2.19 6.42 -12.50
N GLU A 269 -1.37 6.58 -13.54
CA GLU A 269 -1.83 6.70 -14.93
C GLU A 269 -1.15 5.63 -15.76
N MET A 270 -1.96 4.93 -16.57
CA MET A 270 -1.47 3.84 -17.40
C MET A 270 -0.50 4.37 -18.46
N GLY A 271 0.68 3.76 -18.59
CA GLY A 271 1.70 4.11 -19.57
C GLY A 271 2.66 5.22 -19.12
N GLU A 272 2.41 5.92 -18.02
CA GLU A 272 3.35 6.90 -17.49
C GLU A 272 4.58 6.23 -16.84
N PRO A 273 5.78 6.84 -16.93
CA PRO A 273 7.03 6.26 -16.44
C PRO A 273 7.14 6.26 -14.91
N ASN A 274 6.24 6.92 -14.22
CA ASN A 274 6.13 6.99 -12.75
C ASN A 274 4.73 7.45 -12.36
N LYS A 275 4.44 7.45 -11.06
CA LYS A 275 3.20 8.07 -10.55
C LYS A 275 3.18 9.55 -10.91
N THR A 276 2.10 10.00 -11.54
CA THR A 276 1.91 11.39 -11.94
C THR A 276 1.70 12.26 -10.71
N ASN A 277 2.57 13.26 -10.52
CA ASN A 277 2.37 14.24 -9.47
C ASN A 277 1.20 15.18 -9.84
N VAL A 278 0.26 15.33 -8.92
CA VAL A 278 -0.84 16.27 -9.06
C VAL A 278 -0.42 17.60 -8.42
N SER A 279 0.00 18.55 -9.24
CA SER A 279 0.40 19.89 -8.79
C SER A 279 -0.79 20.67 -8.22
N TRP A 280 -0.58 21.36 -7.10
CA TRP A 280 -1.63 22.08 -6.33
C TRP A 280 -1.20 23.47 -5.88
#